data_bf76ae7a965e103a8d6bfcef3b13d113
#
_entry.id   bf76ae7a965e103a8d6bfcef3b13d113
#
_cell.length_a   1.000
_cell.length_b   1.000
_cell.length_c   1.000
_cell.angle_alpha   90.00
_cell.angle_beta   90.00
_cell.angle_gamma   90.00
#
_symmetry.space_group_name_H-M   'P 1'
#
loop_
_entity.id
_entity.type
_entity.pdbx_description
1 polymer ?
#
loop_
_entity_poly.entity_id
_entity_poly.type
_entity_poly.pdbx_seq_one_letter_code
_entity_poly.pdbx_strand_id
1 'polypeptide(L)'
;MLLGAKEAYAVDIEENATRIAKENAAENHLNPENYTVSCGNIITDTALRESIGSGYDVITANIVADVIKGMAPLFPSFLKDNSILILSGIITERADEVLDTVTAYDFAVLERREASGWCAVKLQKLAGAGTCCDTLRK
;
A
#
# COMPACT_ATOMS: atom_id res chain seq x y z
N MET A 1 -0.43 -13.68 -5.53
CA MET A 1 -0.01 -15.09 -5.45
C MET A 1 -0.33 -15.83 -6.75
N LEU A 2 -1.59 -15.98 -7.18
CA LEU A 2 -1.94 -16.69 -8.42
C LEU A 2 -1.31 -16.11 -9.70
N LEU A 3 -0.92 -14.85 -9.70
CA LEU A 3 -0.26 -14.17 -10.82
C LEU A 3 1.28 -14.10 -10.67
N GLY A 4 1.88 -14.89 -9.79
CA GLY A 4 3.33 -15.04 -9.67
C GLY A 4 4.00 -14.29 -8.52
N ALA A 5 3.26 -13.63 -7.63
CA ALA A 5 3.84 -13.11 -6.40
C ALA A 5 4.34 -14.27 -5.53
N LYS A 6 5.55 -14.15 -4.98
CA LYS A 6 6.17 -15.17 -4.14
C LYS A 6 5.62 -15.14 -2.72
N GLU A 7 5.40 -13.95 -2.21
CA GLU A 7 4.89 -13.69 -0.85
C GLU A 7 3.85 -12.59 -0.88
N ALA A 8 2.91 -12.61 0.05
CA ALA A 8 1.97 -11.54 0.25
C ALA A 8 1.66 -11.34 1.74
N TYR A 9 1.58 -10.10 2.16
CA TYR A 9 1.14 -9.68 3.47
C TYR A 9 -0.13 -8.84 3.34
N ALA A 10 -1.23 -9.30 3.91
CA ALA A 10 -2.51 -8.60 3.91
C ALA A 10 -2.83 -8.03 5.29
N VAL A 11 -3.40 -6.85 5.32
CA VAL A 11 -3.86 -6.19 6.54
C VAL A 11 -5.27 -5.66 6.34
N ASP A 12 -6.12 -5.88 7.31
CA ASP A 12 -7.42 -5.25 7.41
C ASP A 12 -7.69 -4.86 8.88
N ILE A 13 -8.45 -3.79 9.11
CA ILE A 13 -8.86 -3.37 10.44
C ILE A 13 -10.00 -4.24 10.98
N GLU A 14 -10.75 -4.90 10.10
CA GLU A 14 -11.90 -5.71 10.43
C GLU A 14 -11.52 -7.18 10.61
N GLU A 15 -11.76 -7.74 11.80
CA GLU A 15 -11.45 -9.13 12.12
C GLU A 15 -12.17 -10.11 11.17
N ASN A 16 -13.42 -9.81 10.81
CA ASN A 16 -14.17 -10.63 9.87
C ASN A 16 -13.56 -10.63 8.47
N ALA A 17 -13.05 -9.48 8.00
CA ALA A 17 -12.37 -9.38 6.70
C ALA A 17 -11.09 -10.22 6.68
N THR A 18 -10.30 -10.18 7.76
CA THR A 18 -9.08 -10.99 7.86
C THR A 18 -9.37 -12.49 7.93
N ARG A 19 -10.46 -12.89 8.60
CA ARG A 19 -10.91 -14.30 8.59
C ARG A 19 -11.28 -14.75 7.17
N ILE A 20 -12.10 -13.96 6.47
CA ILE A 20 -12.51 -14.26 5.09
C ILE A 20 -11.29 -14.30 4.15
N ALA A 21 -10.33 -13.40 4.32
CA ALA A 21 -9.09 -13.40 3.53
C ALA A 21 -8.31 -14.72 3.69
N LYS A 22 -8.23 -15.27 4.90
CA LYS A 22 -7.61 -16.58 5.16
C LYS A 22 -8.39 -17.72 4.54
N GLU A 23 -9.71 -17.70 4.65
CA GLU A 23 -10.59 -18.71 4.02
C GLU A 23 -10.42 -18.69 2.49
N ASN A 24 -10.45 -17.51 1.88
CA ASN A 24 -10.24 -17.36 0.43
C ASN A 24 -8.85 -17.83 0.00
N ALA A 25 -7.81 -17.60 0.80
CA ALA A 25 -6.47 -18.10 0.52
C ALA A 25 -6.44 -19.63 0.53
N ALA A 26 -7.08 -20.27 1.50
CA ALA A 26 -7.19 -21.72 1.58
C ALA A 26 -7.96 -22.32 0.40
N GLU A 27 -9.11 -21.73 0.02
CA GLU A 27 -9.91 -22.16 -1.13
C GLU A 27 -9.12 -22.05 -2.46
N ASN A 28 -8.23 -21.08 -2.57
CA ASN A 28 -7.35 -20.91 -3.73
C ASN A 28 -6.03 -21.68 -3.59
N HIS A 29 -5.91 -22.56 -2.61
CA HIS A 29 -4.72 -23.40 -2.38
C HIS A 29 -3.41 -22.62 -2.27
N LEU A 30 -3.45 -21.40 -1.69
CA LEU A 30 -2.26 -20.62 -1.45
C LEU A 30 -1.44 -21.27 -0.33
N ASN A 31 -0.12 -21.30 -0.51
CA ASN A 31 0.76 -21.81 0.54
C ASN A 31 0.71 -20.87 1.77
N PRO A 32 0.27 -21.35 2.95
CA PRO A 32 0.15 -20.52 4.15
C PRO A 32 1.50 -19.98 4.65
N GLU A 33 2.62 -20.55 4.26
CA GLU A 33 3.96 -20.05 4.60
C GLU A 33 4.28 -18.73 3.85
N ASN A 34 3.63 -18.50 2.70
CA ASN A 34 3.90 -17.36 1.83
C ASN A 34 2.78 -16.32 1.86
N TYR A 35 1.74 -16.53 2.67
CA TYR A 35 0.60 -15.62 2.77
C TYR A 35 0.26 -15.32 4.23
N THR A 36 0.56 -14.12 4.67
CA THR A 36 0.27 -13.63 6.02
C THR A 36 -0.92 -12.69 6.00
N VAL A 37 -1.83 -12.83 6.96
CA VAL A 37 -2.97 -11.92 7.16
C VAL A 37 -3.00 -11.46 8.61
N SER A 38 -2.95 -10.16 8.83
CA SER A 38 -3.03 -9.54 10.16
C SER A 38 -4.24 -8.62 10.28
N CYS A 39 -4.86 -8.61 11.47
CA CYS A 39 -5.89 -7.65 11.83
C CYS A 39 -5.25 -6.49 12.60
N GLY A 40 -5.52 -5.25 12.19
CA GLY A 40 -5.05 -4.08 12.93
C GLY A 40 -5.07 -2.80 12.10
N ASN A 41 -4.84 -1.69 12.79
CA ASN A 41 -4.79 -0.37 12.17
C ASN A 41 -3.33 0.02 11.87
N ILE A 42 -2.96 -0.07 10.60
CA ILE A 42 -1.59 0.21 10.13
C ILE A 42 -1.14 1.65 10.41
N ILE A 43 -2.09 2.61 10.55
CA ILE A 43 -1.76 4.02 10.83
C ILE A 43 -1.30 4.19 12.28
N THR A 44 -1.94 3.52 13.24
CA THR A 44 -1.71 3.73 14.66
C THR A 44 -0.85 2.65 15.31
N ASP A 45 -0.79 1.45 14.75
CA ASP A 45 -0.10 0.30 15.33
C ASP A 45 1.34 0.18 14.78
N THR A 46 2.30 0.61 15.58
CA THR A 46 3.72 0.53 15.23
C THR A 46 4.23 -0.90 15.21
N ALA A 47 3.81 -1.74 16.15
CA ALA A 47 4.23 -3.14 16.20
C ALA A 47 3.74 -3.93 14.97
N LEU A 48 2.52 -3.63 14.50
CA LEU A 48 2.01 -4.18 13.25
C LEU A 48 2.90 -3.75 12.06
N ARG A 49 3.26 -2.46 11.96
CA ARG A 49 4.15 -1.99 10.88
C ARG A 49 5.52 -2.67 10.91
N GLU A 50 6.08 -2.88 12.09
CA GLU A 50 7.34 -3.61 12.26
C GLU A 50 7.22 -5.06 11.80
N SER A 51 6.10 -5.72 12.08
CA SER A 51 5.84 -7.10 11.65
C SER A 51 5.66 -7.24 10.15
N ILE A 52 5.08 -6.23 9.48
CA ILE A 52 4.94 -6.19 8.02
C ILE A 52 6.32 -6.08 7.35
N GLY A 53 7.25 -5.35 7.97
CA GLY A 53 8.57 -5.11 7.41
C GLY A 53 8.57 -4.15 6.23
N SER A 54 9.50 -4.36 5.29
CA SER A 54 9.70 -3.47 4.14
C SER A 54 10.22 -4.24 2.93
N GLY A 55 10.42 -3.55 1.82
CA GLY A 55 11.05 -4.13 0.63
C GLY A 55 10.05 -4.80 -0.31
N TYR A 56 8.79 -4.37 -0.29
CA TYR A 56 7.77 -4.86 -1.21
C TYR A 56 7.95 -4.28 -2.61
N ASP A 57 7.64 -5.09 -3.62
CA ASP A 57 7.66 -4.69 -5.03
C ASP A 57 6.34 -4.04 -5.45
N VAL A 58 5.24 -4.39 -4.78
CA VAL A 58 3.90 -3.87 -5.06
C VAL A 58 3.10 -3.74 -3.77
N ILE A 59 2.41 -2.62 -3.60
CA ILE A 59 1.32 -2.46 -2.63
C ILE A 59 0.02 -2.22 -3.39
N THR A 60 -1.05 -2.87 -2.96
CA THR A 60 -2.41 -2.58 -3.41
C THR A 60 -3.25 -2.16 -2.20
N ALA A 61 -3.98 -1.06 -2.33
CA ALA A 61 -4.89 -0.58 -1.30
C ALA A 61 -6.25 -0.21 -1.93
N ASN A 62 -7.29 -0.95 -1.54
CA ASN A 62 -8.68 -0.67 -1.93
C ASN A 62 -9.43 -0.19 -0.69
N ILE A 63 -9.32 1.09 -0.39
CA ILE A 63 -9.82 1.73 0.84
C ILE A 63 -10.27 3.16 0.57
N VAL A 64 -11.02 3.74 1.52
CA VAL A 64 -11.54 5.10 1.38
C VAL A 64 -10.45 6.19 1.39
N ALA A 65 -10.72 7.31 0.74
CA ALA A 65 -9.78 8.40 0.51
C ALA A 65 -9.08 8.91 1.79
N ASP A 66 -9.80 9.06 2.90
CA ASP A 66 -9.22 9.59 4.14
C ASP A 66 -8.20 8.62 4.75
N VAL A 67 -8.44 7.32 4.64
CA VAL A 67 -7.49 6.30 5.10
C VAL A 67 -6.25 6.28 4.20
N ILE A 68 -6.41 6.37 2.87
CA ILE A 68 -5.28 6.48 1.94
C ILE A 68 -4.41 7.70 2.28
N LYS A 69 -5.02 8.86 2.52
CA LYS A 69 -4.30 10.07 2.91
C LYS A 69 -3.55 9.91 4.23
N GLY A 70 -4.17 9.25 5.21
CA GLY A 70 -3.52 8.93 6.47
C GLY A 70 -2.35 7.95 6.33
N MET A 71 -2.40 7.06 5.33
CA MET A 71 -1.33 6.10 5.02
C MET A 71 -0.24 6.67 4.10
N ALA A 72 -0.49 7.80 3.42
CA ALA A 72 0.45 8.35 2.44
C ALA A 72 1.89 8.48 2.95
N PRO A 73 2.17 8.98 4.17
CA PRO A 73 3.54 9.07 4.70
C PRO A 73 4.17 7.71 5.02
N LEU A 74 3.38 6.64 5.09
CA LEU A 74 3.85 5.29 5.45
C LEU A 74 4.22 4.45 4.23
N PHE A 75 3.55 4.64 3.08
CA PHE A 75 3.80 3.83 1.87
C PHE A 75 5.27 3.77 1.45
N PRO A 76 6.05 4.87 1.48
CA PRO A 76 7.45 4.80 1.07
C PRO A 76 8.30 3.85 1.91
N SER A 77 7.99 3.68 3.20
CA SER A 77 8.75 2.82 4.12
C SER A 77 8.57 1.33 3.82
N PHE A 78 7.46 0.94 3.24
CA PHE A 78 7.17 -0.45 2.89
C PHE A 78 7.73 -0.84 1.52
N LEU A 79 7.88 0.09 0.60
CA LEU A 79 8.18 -0.13 -0.81
C LEU A 79 9.67 0.02 -1.12
N LYS A 80 10.17 -0.81 -2.04
CA LYS A 80 11.46 -0.59 -2.70
C LYS A 80 11.38 0.63 -3.63
N ASP A 81 12.53 1.18 -4.00
CA ASP A 81 12.60 2.19 -5.06
C ASP A 81 12.13 1.60 -6.40
N ASN A 82 11.48 2.43 -7.21
CA ASN A 82 10.86 2.06 -8.48
C ASN A 82 9.73 1.02 -8.40
N SER A 83 9.24 0.70 -7.20
CA SER A 83 8.13 -0.21 -6.96
C SER A 83 6.77 0.44 -7.21
N ILE A 84 5.72 -0.35 -7.23
CA ILE A 84 4.40 0.06 -7.65
C ILE A 84 3.44 0.17 -6.45
N LEU A 85 2.69 1.27 -6.41
CA LEU A 85 1.55 1.46 -5.53
C LEU A 85 0.28 1.55 -6.37
N ILE A 86 -0.71 0.71 -6.06
CA ILE A 86 -2.02 0.73 -6.71
C ILE A 86 -3.06 1.11 -5.67
N LEU A 87 -3.77 2.20 -5.91
CA LEU A 87 -4.83 2.71 -5.06
C LEU A 87 -6.17 2.56 -5.76
N SER A 88 -7.20 2.16 -5.05
CA SER A 88 -8.58 2.08 -5.52
C SER A 88 -9.56 2.31 -4.37
N GLY A 89 -10.88 2.26 -4.65
CA GLY A 89 -11.89 2.59 -3.64
C GLY A 89 -12.03 4.11 -3.40
N ILE A 90 -11.57 4.91 -4.36
CA ILE A 90 -11.62 6.38 -4.31
C ILE A 90 -12.81 6.84 -5.15
N ILE A 91 -13.73 7.61 -4.59
CA ILE A 91 -14.77 8.27 -5.41
C ILE A 91 -14.11 9.35 -6.29
N THR A 92 -14.59 9.47 -7.54
CA THR A 92 -13.93 10.32 -8.55
C THR A 92 -13.73 11.77 -8.07
N GLU A 93 -14.70 12.32 -7.34
CA GLU A 93 -14.66 13.69 -6.81
C GLU A 93 -13.53 13.91 -5.81
N ARG A 94 -13.03 12.87 -5.18
CA ARG A 94 -11.93 12.93 -4.21
C ARG A 94 -10.57 12.50 -4.77
N ALA A 95 -10.51 12.12 -6.04
CA ALA A 95 -9.29 11.56 -6.62
C ALA A 95 -8.12 12.56 -6.60
N ASP A 96 -8.38 13.81 -6.94
CA ASP A 96 -7.33 14.83 -7.03
C ASP A 96 -6.71 15.13 -5.66
N GLU A 97 -7.52 15.27 -4.59
CA GLU A 97 -6.99 15.49 -3.23
C GLU A 97 -6.15 14.31 -2.72
N VAL A 98 -6.53 13.08 -3.09
CA VAL A 98 -5.74 11.87 -2.75
C VAL A 98 -4.41 11.89 -3.48
N LEU A 99 -4.43 12.20 -4.79
CA LEU A 99 -3.22 12.26 -5.61
C LEU A 99 -2.25 13.35 -5.12
N ASP A 100 -2.76 14.56 -4.84
CA ASP A 100 -1.96 15.65 -4.29
C ASP A 100 -1.27 15.23 -2.98
N THR A 101 -2.00 14.50 -2.12
CA THR A 101 -1.45 14.02 -0.86
C THR A 101 -0.38 12.95 -1.08
N VAL A 102 -0.65 11.93 -1.91
CA VAL A 102 0.27 10.79 -2.08
C VAL A 102 1.52 11.19 -2.86
N THR A 103 1.40 12.03 -3.89
CA THR A 103 2.55 12.47 -4.68
C THR A 103 3.52 13.37 -3.91
N ALA A 104 3.09 13.97 -2.80
CA ALA A 104 3.98 14.68 -1.88
C ALA A 104 4.99 13.77 -1.15
N TYR A 105 4.83 12.44 -1.24
CA TYR A 105 5.70 11.44 -0.60
C TYR A 105 6.48 10.59 -1.62
N ASP A 106 7.09 11.25 -2.61
CA ASP A 106 7.98 10.63 -3.60
C ASP A 106 7.29 9.57 -4.50
N PHE A 107 6.04 9.82 -4.89
CA PHE A 107 5.34 9.01 -5.88
C PHE A 107 5.05 9.79 -7.15
N ALA A 108 5.22 9.12 -8.30
CA ALA A 108 4.79 9.61 -9.62
C ALA A 108 3.56 8.82 -10.09
N VAL A 109 2.57 9.52 -10.62
CA VAL A 109 1.39 8.90 -11.23
C VAL A 109 1.76 8.31 -12.59
N LEU A 110 1.55 7.01 -12.77
CA LEU A 110 1.76 6.33 -14.06
C LEU A 110 0.45 6.19 -14.86
N GLU A 111 -0.66 5.94 -14.18
CA GLU A 111 -1.93 5.69 -14.82
C GLU A 111 -3.08 6.05 -13.85
N ARG A 112 -4.14 6.66 -14.38
CA ARG A 112 -5.41 6.91 -13.69
C ARG A 112 -6.53 6.34 -14.54
N ARG A 113 -7.44 5.59 -13.90
CA ARG A 113 -8.64 5.04 -14.52
C ARG A 113 -9.86 5.42 -13.71
N GLU A 114 -10.92 5.77 -14.42
CA GLU A 114 -12.21 6.10 -13.81
C GLU A 114 -13.32 5.30 -14.48
N ALA A 115 -14.22 4.78 -13.65
CA ALA A 115 -15.41 4.09 -14.12
C ALA A 115 -16.52 4.17 -13.07
N SER A 116 -17.72 4.51 -13.49
CA SER A 116 -18.92 4.49 -12.65
C SER A 116 -18.78 5.25 -11.32
N GLY A 117 -18.11 6.42 -11.34
CA GLY A 117 -17.89 7.26 -10.15
C GLY A 117 -16.75 6.80 -9.23
N TRP A 118 -15.97 5.80 -9.64
CA TRP A 118 -14.80 5.31 -8.93
C TRP A 118 -13.52 5.59 -9.69
N CYS A 119 -12.45 5.84 -8.94
CA CYS A 119 -11.12 6.07 -9.47
C CYS A 119 -10.15 5.02 -8.92
N ALA A 120 -9.29 4.53 -9.81
CA ALA A 120 -8.11 3.72 -9.47
C ALA A 120 -6.87 4.36 -10.08
N VAL A 121 -5.77 4.32 -9.33
CA VAL A 121 -4.51 4.96 -9.71
C VAL A 121 -3.35 4.01 -9.52
N LYS A 122 -2.48 3.95 -10.51
CA LYS A 122 -1.18 3.29 -10.45
C LYS A 122 -0.10 4.35 -10.30
N LEU A 123 0.70 4.22 -9.25
CA LEU A 123 1.82 5.12 -8.97
C LEU A 123 3.12 4.31 -8.90
N GLN A 124 4.23 4.99 -9.13
CA GLN A 124 5.56 4.45 -8.93
C GLN A 124 6.28 5.24 -7.83
N LYS A 125 6.88 4.54 -6.88
CA LYS A 125 7.79 5.17 -5.93
C LYS A 125 9.02 5.64 -6.68
N LEU A 126 9.36 6.90 -6.54
CA LEU A 126 10.59 7.47 -7.08
C LEU A 126 11.80 6.92 -6.29
N ALA A 127 12.91 6.70 -7.01
CA ALA A 127 14.15 6.40 -6.33
C ALA A 127 14.52 7.60 -5.46
N GLY A 128 14.74 7.40 -4.17
CA GLY A 128 15.14 8.46 -3.28
C GLY A 128 16.40 9.14 -3.81
N ALA A 129 16.34 10.42 -4.06
CA ALA A 129 17.55 11.24 -4.05
C ALA A 129 18.14 11.01 -2.65
N GLY A 130 19.25 10.26 -2.58
CA GLY A 130 19.88 9.89 -1.33
C GLY A 130 19.87 11.08 -0.40
N THR A 131 19.39 10.90 0.81
CA THR A 131 19.40 11.91 1.87
C THR A 131 20.80 12.50 1.97
N CYS A 132 21.01 13.61 1.26
CA CYS A 132 22.16 14.45 1.41
C CYS A 132 21.98 15.22 2.72
N CYS A 133 22.11 14.50 3.84
CA CYS A 133 22.07 15.05 5.18
C CYS A 133 23.27 14.54 5.98
N ASP A 134 24.48 14.74 5.41
CA ASP A 134 25.73 14.60 6.15
C ASP A 134 26.80 15.48 5.52
N THR A 135 26.64 16.78 5.62
CA THR A 135 27.81 17.67 5.56
C THR A 135 27.44 19.08 6.02
N LEU A 136 27.23 19.27 7.32
CA LEU A 136 27.43 20.55 7.98
C LEU A 136 27.60 20.32 9.50
N ARG A 137 28.69 19.70 9.86
CA ARG A 137 29.34 19.90 11.18
C ARG A 137 30.86 19.97 10.97
N LYS A 138 31.33 21.14 10.76
CA LYS A 138 32.64 21.59 11.20
C LYS A 138 32.48 23.00 11.75
#